data_2a06228518c70d05986c68abfe65e63f
#
_entry.id   2a06228518c70d05986c68abfe65e63f
#
_cell.length_a   1.000
_cell.length_b   1.000
_cell.length_c   1.000
_cell.angle_alpha   90.00
_cell.angle_beta   90.00
_cell.angle_gamma   90.00
#
_symmetry.space_group_name_H-M   'P 1'
#
loop_
_entity.id
_entity.type
_entity.pdbx_description
1 polymer ?
#
loop_
_entity_poly.entity_id
_entity_poly.type
_entity_poly.pdbx_seq_one_letter_code
_entity_poly.pdbx_strand_id
1 'polypeptide(L)'
;GVTYSSDNGLTWETGRRILSGTDPKPENPAGQGESYGLGDGCVVWNDARKVWICYYSGYCDDPGNYMITMACSEDPAGAAGTRKKWDGKAFTVEGCNGQTQLGGANIKIANLDTYAGGNPSVMWNHYIGKWVMVYHSWSRRICLSTSADGIAWEAPISLNLGEEEAMYPNLISEEGDQTGGQAVRMYYAADMNDLGQRSLAWRKVVFY
;
A
#
# COMPACT_ATOMS: atom_id res chain seq x y z
N GLY A 1 -0.84 -12.29 -0.69
CA GLY A 1 -1.87 -13.31 -0.84
C GLY A 1 -3.24 -12.82 -0.43
N VAL A 2 -4.25 -13.62 -0.70
CA VAL A 2 -5.64 -13.42 -0.25
C VAL A 2 -6.15 -14.71 0.38
N THR A 3 -6.96 -14.59 1.42
CA THR A 3 -7.71 -15.68 2.03
C THR A 3 -9.10 -15.19 2.39
N TYR A 4 -10.04 -16.12 2.61
CA TYR A 4 -11.44 -15.81 2.91
C TYR A 4 -11.88 -16.52 4.17
N SER A 5 -12.80 -15.87 4.86
CA SER A 5 -13.54 -16.43 5.98
C SER A 5 -15.03 -16.29 5.70
N SER A 6 -15.80 -17.33 5.95
CA SER A 6 -17.27 -17.34 5.88
C SER A 6 -17.93 -17.27 7.24
N ASP A 7 -17.17 -17.21 8.33
CA ASP A 7 -17.61 -17.29 9.73
C ASP A 7 -17.09 -16.11 10.59
N ASN A 8 -17.03 -14.92 10.01
CA ASN A 8 -16.58 -13.68 10.66
C ASN A 8 -15.13 -13.74 11.19
N GLY A 9 -14.25 -14.47 10.50
CA GLY A 9 -12.82 -14.51 10.83
C GLY A 9 -12.43 -15.59 11.84
N LEU A 10 -13.34 -16.50 12.21
CA LEU A 10 -13.03 -17.61 13.13
C LEU A 10 -12.21 -18.69 12.44
N THR A 11 -12.52 -18.98 11.17
CA THR A 11 -11.72 -19.88 10.33
C THR A 11 -11.42 -19.23 8.99
N TRP A 12 -10.33 -19.65 8.36
CA TRP A 12 -9.83 -19.08 7.12
C TRP A 12 -9.49 -20.17 6.11
N GLU A 13 -9.83 -19.94 4.84
CA GLU A 13 -9.40 -20.80 3.75
C GLU A 13 -7.89 -20.74 3.56
N THR A 14 -7.34 -21.72 2.81
CA THR A 14 -5.93 -21.67 2.41
C THR A 14 -5.66 -20.44 1.54
N GLY A 15 -4.68 -19.64 1.94
CA GLY A 15 -4.32 -18.42 1.23
C GLY A 15 -3.85 -18.69 -0.20
N ARG A 16 -4.22 -17.81 -1.13
CA ARG A 16 -3.82 -17.86 -2.54
C ARG A 16 -2.89 -16.69 -2.85
N ARG A 17 -1.87 -16.96 -3.65
CA ARG A 17 -1.01 -15.90 -4.19
C ARG A 17 -1.78 -15.13 -5.27
N ILE A 18 -1.82 -13.81 -5.15
CA ILE A 18 -2.49 -12.92 -6.12
C ILE A 18 -1.53 -11.94 -6.80
N LEU A 19 -0.38 -11.72 -6.20
CA LEU A 19 0.69 -10.85 -6.71
C LEU A 19 2.04 -11.49 -6.38
N SER A 20 3.00 -11.37 -7.27
CA SER A 20 4.40 -11.74 -7.06
C SER A 20 5.33 -10.86 -7.89
N GLY A 21 6.62 -10.83 -7.57
CA GLY A 21 7.66 -10.20 -8.39
C GLY A 21 8.05 -11.03 -9.60
N THR A 22 9.07 -10.55 -10.30
CA THR A 22 9.67 -11.23 -11.47
C THR A 22 10.56 -12.40 -11.07
N ASP A 23 11.18 -12.33 -9.90
CA ASP A 23 12.15 -13.32 -9.45
C ASP A 23 11.60 -14.18 -8.32
N PRO A 24 11.98 -15.47 -8.26
CA PRO A 24 11.70 -16.29 -7.12
C PRO A 24 12.43 -15.72 -5.89
N LYS A 25 11.82 -15.85 -4.71
CA LYS A 25 12.51 -15.52 -3.46
C LYS A 25 13.79 -16.36 -3.37
N PRO A 26 14.98 -15.75 -3.20
CA PRO A 26 16.21 -16.50 -3.01
C PRO A 26 16.08 -17.44 -1.81
N GLU A 27 16.58 -18.67 -1.92
CA GLU A 27 16.57 -19.66 -0.83
C GLU A 27 17.42 -19.18 0.36
N ASN A 28 18.44 -18.38 0.06
CA ASN A 28 19.31 -17.78 1.08
C ASN A 28 19.75 -16.40 0.59
N PRO A 29 19.04 -15.32 0.93
CA PRO A 29 19.42 -13.98 0.51
C PRO A 29 20.80 -13.67 1.08
N ALA A 30 21.81 -13.64 0.20
CA ALA A 30 23.16 -13.25 0.54
C ALA A 30 23.17 -11.74 0.78
N GLY A 31 23.17 -11.33 2.03
CA GLY A 31 23.25 -9.95 2.43
C GLY A 31 22.14 -9.55 3.37
N GLN A 32 22.48 -8.96 4.47
CA GLN A 32 21.52 -8.31 5.36
C GLN A 32 21.00 -7.06 4.68
N GLY A 33 19.70 -7.02 4.41
CA GLY A 33 18.99 -5.83 3.93
C GLY A 33 18.41 -5.92 2.52
N GLU A 34 18.67 -6.96 1.77
CA GLU A 34 17.98 -7.16 0.49
C GLU A 34 16.63 -7.82 0.71
N SER A 35 15.59 -7.04 0.62
CA SER A 35 14.21 -7.53 0.70
C SER A 35 13.67 -7.71 -0.70
N TYR A 36 13.41 -8.94 -1.08
CA TYR A 36 12.69 -9.27 -2.31
C TYR A 36 11.25 -9.63 -1.97
N GLY A 37 10.30 -9.15 -2.74
CA GLY A 37 8.91 -9.51 -2.55
C GLY A 37 7.96 -8.32 -2.59
N LEU A 38 6.74 -8.60 -2.18
CA LEU A 38 5.64 -7.65 -2.14
C LEU A 38 4.97 -7.72 -0.77
N GLY A 39 4.64 -6.57 -0.20
CA GLY A 39 4.01 -6.51 1.11
C GLY A 39 3.12 -5.29 1.31
N ASP A 40 2.59 -5.20 2.51
CA ASP A 40 1.94 -4.00 3.05
C ASP A 40 0.82 -3.45 2.16
N GLY A 41 -0.06 -4.34 1.71
CA GLY A 41 -1.11 -3.99 0.76
C GLY A 41 -2.29 -3.27 1.39
N CYS A 42 -2.76 -2.20 0.73
CA CYS A 42 -4.03 -1.55 0.98
C CYS A 42 -4.91 -1.70 -0.26
N VAL A 43 -6.13 -2.22 -0.09
CA VAL A 43 -7.07 -2.47 -1.21
C VAL A 43 -8.28 -1.57 -1.07
N VAL A 44 -8.60 -0.85 -2.14
CA VAL A 44 -9.77 0.04 -2.19
C VAL A 44 -10.59 -0.20 -3.46
N TRP A 45 -11.88 0.02 -3.38
CA TRP A 45 -12.75 0.05 -4.56
C TRP A 45 -12.69 1.41 -5.24
N ASN A 46 -12.37 1.44 -6.53
CA ASN A 46 -12.42 2.64 -7.35
C ASN A 46 -13.71 2.60 -8.18
N ASP A 47 -14.73 3.32 -7.71
CA ASP A 47 -16.04 3.28 -8.33
C ASP A 47 -16.07 3.86 -9.75
N ALA A 48 -15.26 4.86 -10.03
CA ALA A 48 -15.18 5.46 -11.38
C ALA A 48 -14.59 4.48 -12.41
N ARG A 49 -13.71 3.59 -11.98
CA ARG A 49 -13.05 2.59 -12.85
C ARG A 49 -13.67 1.20 -12.76
N LYS A 50 -14.54 0.96 -11.77
CA LYS A 50 -15.18 -0.33 -11.48
C LYS A 50 -14.14 -1.45 -11.25
N VAL A 51 -13.07 -1.12 -10.53
CA VAL A 51 -12.00 -2.05 -10.18
C VAL A 51 -11.57 -1.90 -8.72
N TRP A 52 -11.07 -2.97 -8.16
CA TRP A 52 -10.31 -2.96 -6.92
C TRP A 52 -8.87 -2.58 -7.23
N ILE A 53 -8.34 -1.56 -6.57
CA ILE A 53 -6.92 -1.17 -6.66
C ILE A 53 -6.24 -1.61 -5.36
N CYS A 54 -5.16 -2.36 -5.52
CA CYS A 54 -4.25 -2.74 -4.46
C CYS A 54 -2.98 -1.88 -4.58
N TYR A 55 -2.76 -0.99 -3.63
CA TYR A 55 -1.48 -0.30 -3.46
C TYR A 55 -0.62 -1.14 -2.52
N TYR A 56 0.66 -1.29 -2.81
CA TYR A 56 1.53 -2.15 -2.02
C TYR A 56 2.99 -1.72 -2.10
N SER A 57 3.78 -2.13 -1.12
CA SER A 57 5.22 -2.01 -1.16
C SER A 57 5.79 -3.12 -2.04
N GLY A 58 6.57 -2.78 -3.05
CA GLY A 58 7.20 -3.74 -3.94
C GLY A 58 8.60 -3.32 -4.34
N TYR A 59 9.49 -4.29 -4.52
CA TYR A 59 10.80 -4.03 -5.10
C TYR A 59 10.62 -3.66 -6.57
N CYS A 60 11.12 -2.50 -6.96
CA CYS A 60 11.14 -2.00 -8.32
C CYS A 60 12.58 -1.98 -8.82
N ASP A 61 12.85 -2.53 -10.01
CA ASP A 61 14.20 -2.60 -10.57
C ASP A 61 14.79 -1.21 -10.85
N ASP A 62 13.95 -0.25 -11.18
CA ASP A 62 14.29 1.15 -11.27
C ASP A 62 13.47 1.95 -10.24
N PRO A 63 14.10 2.51 -9.22
CA PRO A 63 15.55 2.72 -8.96
C PRO A 63 16.28 1.61 -8.19
N GLY A 64 15.82 0.37 -8.18
CA GLY A 64 16.44 -0.71 -7.43
C GLY A 64 16.18 -0.62 -5.92
N ASN A 65 14.93 -0.34 -5.54
CA ASN A 65 14.51 -0.14 -4.15
C ASN A 65 13.03 -0.53 -3.95
N TYR A 66 12.62 -0.63 -2.70
CA TYR A 66 11.22 -0.74 -2.33
C TYR A 66 10.51 0.59 -2.54
N MET A 67 9.44 0.52 -3.32
CA MET A 67 8.60 1.66 -3.67
C MET A 67 7.14 1.29 -3.56
N ILE A 68 6.27 2.30 -3.52
CA ILE A 68 4.85 2.08 -3.64
C ILE A 68 4.50 1.86 -5.11
N THR A 69 3.81 0.77 -5.36
CA THR A 69 3.29 0.38 -6.67
C THR A 69 1.82 -0.01 -6.55
N MET A 70 1.17 -0.34 -7.65
CA MET A 70 -0.24 -0.70 -7.64
C MET A 70 -0.58 -1.80 -8.64
N ALA A 71 -1.67 -2.50 -8.35
CA ALA A 71 -2.29 -3.46 -9.22
C ALA A 71 -3.81 -3.33 -9.15
N CYS A 72 -4.53 -3.71 -10.19
CA CYS A 72 -5.99 -3.73 -10.17
C CYS A 72 -6.57 -5.10 -10.49
N SER A 73 -7.85 -5.28 -10.15
CA SER A 73 -8.66 -6.42 -10.55
C SER A 73 -10.14 -6.04 -10.49
N GLU A 74 -10.95 -6.53 -11.41
CA GLU A 74 -12.42 -6.48 -11.32
C GLU A 74 -12.94 -7.52 -10.32
N ASP A 75 -12.17 -8.58 -10.08
CA ASP A 75 -12.52 -9.64 -9.14
C ASP A 75 -11.94 -9.37 -7.74
N PRO A 76 -12.77 -9.11 -6.72
CA PRO A 76 -12.31 -8.93 -5.35
C PRO A 76 -11.65 -10.19 -4.80
N ALA A 77 -12.08 -11.36 -5.26
CA ALA A 77 -11.54 -12.65 -4.88
C ALA A 77 -10.10 -12.87 -5.38
N GLY A 78 -9.69 -12.11 -6.41
CA GLY A 78 -8.33 -12.21 -6.95
C GLY A 78 -8.06 -13.58 -7.55
N ALA A 79 -8.98 -14.11 -8.37
CA ALA A 79 -8.74 -15.33 -9.11
C ALA A 79 -7.43 -15.20 -9.90
N ALA A 80 -6.79 -16.34 -10.16
CA ALA A 80 -5.52 -16.39 -10.89
C ALA A 80 -5.63 -15.67 -12.24
N GLY A 81 -4.68 -14.78 -12.54
CA GLY A 81 -4.64 -14.02 -13.79
C GLY A 81 -5.56 -12.78 -13.85
N THR A 82 -6.40 -12.54 -12.85
CA THR A 82 -7.30 -11.37 -12.86
C THR A 82 -6.60 -10.07 -12.43
N ARG A 83 -5.49 -10.16 -11.69
CA ARG A 83 -4.75 -8.97 -11.25
C ARG A 83 -3.72 -8.54 -12.26
N LYS A 84 -3.80 -7.27 -12.64
CA LYS A 84 -2.84 -6.60 -13.52
C LYS A 84 -2.12 -5.53 -12.74
N LYS A 85 -0.80 -5.50 -12.84
CA LYS A 85 0.04 -4.48 -12.25
C LYS A 85 0.17 -3.28 -13.19
N TRP A 86 0.48 -2.17 -12.60
CA TRP A 86 0.79 -0.91 -13.27
C TRP A 86 2.11 -0.99 -14.04
N ASP A 87 2.13 -0.52 -15.30
CA ASP A 87 3.30 -0.46 -16.17
C ASP A 87 3.88 0.96 -16.32
N GLY A 88 3.34 1.92 -15.57
CA GLY A 88 3.67 3.33 -15.68
C GLY A 88 2.64 4.15 -16.48
N LYS A 89 1.70 3.48 -17.17
CA LYS A 89 0.65 4.11 -17.99
C LYS A 89 -0.71 3.42 -17.86
N ALA A 90 -0.71 2.10 -17.72
CA ALA A 90 -1.90 1.28 -17.66
C ALA A 90 -1.68 0.03 -16.78
N PHE A 91 -2.74 -0.69 -16.49
CA PHE A 91 -2.68 -1.97 -15.78
C PHE A 91 -2.57 -3.12 -16.79
N THR A 92 -1.37 -3.44 -17.22
CA THR A 92 -1.11 -4.43 -18.29
C THR A 92 -0.19 -5.57 -17.85
N VAL A 93 0.64 -5.34 -16.83
CA VAL A 93 1.63 -6.33 -16.38
C VAL A 93 0.96 -7.42 -15.54
N GLU A 94 1.31 -8.69 -15.81
CA GLU A 94 0.78 -9.82 -15.05
C GLU A 94 1.09 -9.71 -13.55
N GLY A 95 0.05 -9.84 -12.71
CA GLY A 95 0.19 -9.87 -11.27
C GLY A 95 0.79 -11.18 -10.77
N CYS A 96 0.13 -12.26 -11.11
CA CYS A 96 0.51 -13.65 -10.81
C CYS A 96 -0.56 -14.55 -11.43
N ASN A 97 -0.16 -15.68 -11.95
CA ASN A 97 -1.10 -16.66 -12.52
C ASN A 97 -1.00 -18.01 -11.78
N GLY A 98 -1.50 -18.01 -10.54
CA GLY A 98 -1.47 -19.17 -9.66
C GLY A 98 -0.26 -19.23 -8.72
N GLN A 99 -0.09 -20.34 -8.01
CA GLN A 99 0.87 -20.47 -6.92
C GLN A 99 2.34 -20.55 -7.36
N THR A 100 2.57 -21.05 -8.56
CA THR A 100 3.92 -21.34 -9.06
C THR A 100 4.42 -20.33 -10.09
N GLN A 101 3.52 -19.59 -10.73
CA GLN A 101 3.88 -18.62 -11.75
C GLN A 101 4.21 -17.27 -11.14
N LEU A 102 5.35 -16.71 -11.53
CA LEU A 102 5.77 -15.37 -11.13
C LEU A 102 4.96 -14.31 -11.88
N GLY A 103 4.87 -13.12 -11.28
CA GLY A 103 4.32 -11.94 -11.93
C GLY A 103 5.37 -11.20 -12.75
N GLY A 104 4.96 -10.14 -13.40
CA GLY A 104 5.86 -9.22 -14.08
C GLY A 104 6.50 -8.18 -13.15
N ALA A 105 7.24 -7.25 -13.74
CA ALA A 105 7.93 -6.17 -13.03
C ALA A 105 6.98 -5.30 -12.18
N ASN A 106 7.52 -4.74 -11.12
CA ASN A 106 6.86 -3.70 -10.34
C ASN A 106 7.35 -2.34 -10.82
N ILE A 107 6.44 -1.47 -11.18
CA ILE A 107 6.74 -0.10 -11.58
C ILE A 107 6.22 0.84 -10.48
N LYS A 108 7.08 1.73 -10.00
CA LYS A 108 6.73 2.71 -8.98
C LYS A 108 5.60 3.64 -9.44
N ILE A 109 4.81 4.12 -8.50
CA ILE A 109 3.88 5.22 -8.76
C ILE A 109 4.71 6.51 -8.87
N ALA A 110 4.54 7.22 -9.98
CA ALA A 110 5.21 8.50 -10.20
C ALA A 110 4.87 9.52 -9.10
N ASN A 111 5.80 10.44 -8.85
CA ASN A 111 5.76 11.51 -7.85
C ASN A 111 5.86 11.06 -6.38
N LEU A 112 5.64 9.77 -6.05
CA LEU A 112 5.80 9.31 -4.68
C LEU A 112 7.26 9.03 -4.30
N ASP A 113 8.16 9.03 -5.25
CA ASP A 113 9.59 8.77 -5.10
C ASP A 113 10.40 9.89 -4.43
N THR A 114 9.85 11.10 -4.33
CA THR A 114 10.47 12.19 -3.56
C THR A 114 10.76 11.77 -2.12
N TYR A 115 9.88 10.93 -1.57
CA TYR A 115 10.04 10.28 -0.27
C TYR A 115 9.82 8.79 -0.44
N ALA A 116 10.80 8.09 -1.04
CA ALA A 116 10.73 6.64 -1.23
C ALA A 116 10.34 5.93 0.08
N GLY A 117 9.41 5.00 0.00
CA GLY A 117 8.88 4.34 1.19
C GLY A 117 7.87 3.23 0.90
N GLY A 118 7.11 2.86 1.90
CA GLY A 118 6.16 1.77 1.85
C GLY A 118 5.00 1.90 2.83
N ASN A 119 4.26 0.80 3.01
CA ASN A 119 3.09 0.70 3.88
C ASN A 119 2.00 1.74 3.54
N PRO A 120 1.50 1.77 2.31
CA PRO A 120 0.47 2.72 1.94
C PRO A 120 -0.86 2.39 2.63
N SER A 121 -1.52 3.42 3.14
CA SER A 121 -2.92 3.39 3.55
C SER A 121 -3.70 4.42 2.73
N VAL A 122 -4.71 3.98 2.03
CA VAL A 122 -5.45 4.78 1.03
C VAL A 122 -6.94 4.77 1.35
N MET A 123 -7.58 5.92 1.21
CA MET A 123 -9.04 6.04 1.28
C MET A 123 -9.55 7.11 0.33
N TRP A 124 -10.80 6.99 -0.10
CA TRP A 124 -11.52 8.09 -0.71
C TRP A 124 -11.95 9.09 0.37
N ASN A 125 -11.69 10.36 0.19
CA ASN A 125 -12.16 11.41 1.07
C ASN A 125 -13.24 12.23 0.37
N HIS A 126 -14.47 12.06 0.81
CA HIS A 126 -15.64 12.70 0.18
C HIS A 126 -15.71 14.20 0.48
N TYR A 127 -15.07 14.69 1.55
CA TYR A 127 -15.08 16.12 1.89
C TYR A 127 -14.26 16.94 0.89
N ILE A 128 -13.06 16.46 0.54
CA ILE A 128 -12.21 17.14 -0.46
C ILE A 128 -12.39 16.59 -1.89
N GLY A 129 -13.20 15.52 -2.06
CA GLY A 129 -13.44 14.90 -3.37
C GLY A 129 -12.17 14.29 -3.99
N LYS A 130 -11.26 13.75 -3.19
CA LYS A 130 -9.99 13.17 -3.63
C LYS A 130 -9.67 11.87 -2.89
N TRP A 131 -8.85 11.06 -3.51
CA TRP A 131 -8.13 9.97 -2.85
C TRP A 131 -7.04 10.57 -1.98
N VAL A 132 -6.87 10.01 -0.80
CA VAL A 132 -5.80 10.37 0.15
C VAL A 132 -4.98 9.12 0.42
N MET A 133 -3.67 9.23 0.33
CA MET A 133 -2.71 8.21 0.71
C MET A 133 -1.80 8.74 1.80
N VAL A 134 -1.61 7.96 2.86
CA VAL A 134 -0.49 8.12 3.77
C VAL A 134 0.42 6.90 3.67
N TYR A 135 1.71 7.12 3.84
CA TYR A 135 2.71 6.06 3.83
C TYR A 135 3.94 6.52 4.64
N HIS A 136 4.82 5.62 5.03
CA HIS A 136 6.08 6.05 5.62
C HIS A 136 7.20 6.06 4.58
N SER A 137 8.08 7.05 4.67
CA SER A 137 9.34 7.10 3.93
C SER A 137 10.41 6.24 4.61
N TRP A 138 11.46 5.86 3.89
CA TRP A 138 12.60 5.15 4.48
C TRP A 138 13.39 6.02 5.46
N SER A 139 13.18 7.34 5.48
CA SER A 139 13.66 8.24 6.53
C SER A 139 12.76 8.26 7.78
N ARG A 140 11.83 7.32 7.88
CA ARG A 140 10.94 7.11 9.03
C ARG A 140 10.03 8.31 9.33
N ARG A 141 9.52 8.93 8.27
CA ARG A 141 8.53 10.02 8.32
C ARG A 141 7.25 9.58 7.62
N ILE A 142 6.13 10.03 8.12
CA ILE A 142 4.86 9.83 7.41
C ILE A 142 4.70 10.90 6.36
N CYS A 143 4.36 10.46 5.16
CA CYS A 143 4.07 11.30 4.01
C CYS A 143 2.58 11.21 3.67
N LEU A 144 2.04 12.28 3.12
CA LEU A 144 0.67 12.36 2.63
C LEU A 144 0.69 12.85 1.19
N SER A 145 -0.07 12.19 0.34
CA SER A 145 -0.34 12.60 -1.04
C SER A 145 -1.83 12.50 -1.34
N THR A 146 -2.27 13.21 -2.36
CA THR A 146 -3.66 13.17 -2.85
C THR A 146 -3.70 12.83 -4.33
N SER A 147 -4.86 12.32 -4.78
CA SER A 147 -5.10 12.00 -6.18
C SER A 147 -6.57 12.22 -6.53
N ALA A 148 -6.82 12.74 -7.72
CA ALA A 148 -8.19 12.91 -8.23
C ALA A 148 -8.81 11.57 -8.70
N ASP A 149 -7.99 10.64 -9.18
CA ASP A 149 -8.44 9.40 -9.85
C ASP A 149 -7.93 8.10 -9.20
N GLY A 150 -7.07 8.21 -8.17
CA GLY A 150 -6.44 7.07 -7.50
C GLY A 150 -5.27 6.47 -8.29
N ILE A 151 -4.86 7.08 -9.39
CA ILE A 151 -3.78 6.60 -10.26
C ILE A 151 -2.64 7.61 -10.33
N ALA A 152 -2.96 8.85 -10.69
CA ALA A 152 -2.01 9.95 -10.74
C ALA A 152 -1.98 10.64 -9.38
N TRP A 153 -0.88 10.52 -8.67
CA TRP A 153 -0.70 11.07 -7.33
C TRP A 153 0.09 12.39 -7.39
N GLU A 154 -0.32 13.33 -6.56
CA GLU A 154 0.38 14.60 -6.38
C GLU A 154 1.71 14.38 -5.63
N ALA A 155 2.63 15.34 -5.72
CA ALA A 155 3.86 15.30 -4.95
C ALA A 155 3.53 15.25 -3.45
N PRO A 156 4.11 14.32 -2.68
CA PRO A 156 3.78 14.15 -1.28
C PRO A 156 4.36 15.25 -0.42
N ILE A 157 3.70 15.50 0.70
CA ILE A 157 4.23 16.30 1.80
C ILE A 157 4.64 15.38 2.95
N SER A 158 5.74 15.69 3.61
CA SER A 158 6.14 15.04 4.86
C SER A 158 5.41 15.70 6.03
N LEU A 159 4.72 14.89 6.84
CA LEU A 159 3.99 15.37 8.01
C LEU A 159 4.95 15.55 9.18
N ASN A 160 4.90 16.73 9.81
CA ASN A 160 5.59 16.96 11.07
C ASN A 160 4.66 16.56 12.22
N LEU A 161 4.90 15.39 12.80
CA LEU A 161 4.08 14.85 13.88
C LEU A 161 4.67 15.10 15.27
N GLY A 162 5.90 15.62 15.35
CA GLY A 162 6.62 15.88 16.59
C GLY A 162 7.44 14.70 17.11
N GLU A 163 7.31 13.52 16.49
CA GLU A 163 8.09 12.32 16.80
C GLU A 163 9.41 12.29 15.99
N GLU A 164 10.45 11.65 16.53
CA GLU A 164 11.70 11.39 15.79
C GLU A 164 11.50 10.37 14.69
N GLU A 165 10.68 9.34 14.96
CA GLU A 165 10.31 8.31 14.01
C GLU A 165 8.79 8.11 13.97
N ALA A 166 8.23 7.99 12.79
CA ALA A 166 6.83 7.63 12.59
C ALA A 166 6.70 6.69 11.38
N MET A 167 6.11 5.51 11.60
CA MET A 167 6.04 4.45 10.60
C MET A 167 4.67 3.74 10.60
N TYR A 168 4.39 2.99 9.54
CA TYR A 168 3.20 2.13 9.42
C TYR A 168 1.88 2.88 9.63
N PRO A 169 1.64 3.98 8.89
CA PRO A 169 0.42 4.74 9.06
C PRO A 169 -0.80 3.98 8.55
N ASN A 170 -1.92 4.18 9.22
CA ASN A 170 -3.21 3.66 8.80
C ASN A 170 -4.29 4.73 9.01
N LEU A 171 -5.05 5.03 7.95
CA LEU A 171 -6.18 5.96 7.99
C LEU A 171 -7.46 5.21 8.34
N ILE A 172 -8.20 5.73 9.30
CA ILE A 172 -9.48 5.19 9.74
C ILE A 172 -10.50 6.34 9.77
N SER A 173 -11.66 6.13 9.17
CA SER A 173 -12.77 7.06 9.26
C SER A 173 -13.23 7.23 10.71
N GLU A 174 -13.59 8.44 11.11
CA GLU A 174 -14.23 8.67 12.41
C GLU A 174 -15.66 8.11 12.46
N GLU A 175 -16.28 7.92 11.29
CA GLU A 175 -17.66 7.43 11.13
C GLU A 175 -17.74 5.90 11.01
N GLY A 176 -16.57 5.21 10.91
CA GLY A 176 -16.47 3.75 10.86
C GLY A 176 -16.70 3.15 9.49
N ASP A 177 -16.80 3.94 8.44
CA ASP A 177 -16.85 3.48 7.04
C ASP A 177 -15.44 3.44 6.41
N GLN A 178 -15.36 3.03 5.14
CA GLN A 178 -14.10 2.98 4.39
C GLN A 178 -13.78 4.29 3.66
N THR A 179 -14.56 5.34 3.89
CA THR A 179 -14.38 6.67 3.29
C THR A 179 -14.05 7.70 4.34
N GLY A 180 -13.25 8.70 4.00
CA GLY A 180 -12.90 9.80 4.89
C GLY A 180 -13.82 10.99 4.71
N GLY A 181 -14.19 11.64 5.81
CA GLY A 181 -14.84 12.95 5.85
C GLY A 181 -13.85 14.10 6.05
N GLN A 182 -14.34 15.21 6.59
CA GLN A 182 -13.49 16.36 6.93
C GLN A 182 -12.38 15.99 7.93
N ALA A 183 -12.63 15.03 8.79
CA ALA A 183 -11.66 14.53 9.75
C ALA A 183 -11.54 13.01 9.65
N VAL A 184 -10.32 12.52 9.79
CA VAL A 184 -10.00 11.09 9.89
C VAL A 184 -8.98 10.87 11.01
N ARG A 185 -8.89 9.66 11.51
CA ARG A 185 -7.82 9.25 12.44
C ARG A 185 -6.72 8.57 11.66
N MET A 186 -5.50 8.97 11.93
CA MET A 186 -4.30 8.28 11.46
C MET A 186 -3.63 7.62 12.66
N TYR A 187 -3.58 6.29 12.64
CA TYR A 187 -2.81 5.49 13.61
C TYR A 187 -1.44 5.17 13.01
N TYR A 188 -0.41 5.13 13.83
CA TYR A 188 0.95 4.84 13.38
C TYR A 188 1.81 4.34 14.55
N ALA A 189 2.94 3.73 14.22
CA ALA A 189 3.96 3.38 15.19
C ALA A 189 4.91 4.58 15.35
N ALA A 190 5.01 5.10 16.58
CA ALA A 190 5.85 6.23 16.94
C ALA A 190 7.05 5.76 17.73
N ASP A 191 8.14 6.48 17.60
CA ASP A 191 9.40 6.39 18.31
C ASP A 191 9.81 4.97 18.74
N MET A 192 11.04 4.65 18.54
CA MET A 192 11.61 3.39 19.00
C MET A 192 12.42 3.63 20.27
N ASN A 193 12.02 2.97 21.37
CA ASN A 193 12.80 3.02 22.61
C ASN A 193 14.07 2.19 22.50
N ASP A 194 14.94 2.26 23.53
CA ASP A 194 16.21 1.53 23.58
C ASP A 194 16.06 0.00 23.51
N LEU A 195 14.86 -0.53 23.74
CA LEU A 195 14.52 -1.95 23.61
C LEU A 195 14.01 -2.34 22.22
N GLY A 196 14.01 -1.42 21.26
CA GLY A 196 13.47 -1.65 19.93
C GLY A 196 11.95 -1.69 19.84
N GLN A 197 11.25 -1.23 20.87
CA GLN A 197 9.76 -1.22 20.90
C GLN A 197 9.24 0.13 20.43
N ARG A 198 8.14 0.10 19.67
CA ARG A 198 7.42 1.29 19.23
C ARG A 198 6.12 1.44 19.98
N SER A 199 5.71 2.69 20.19
CA SER A 199 4.42 3.03 20.77
C SER A 199 3.36 3.17 19.67
N LEU A 200 2.15 2.69 19.92
CA LEU A 200 1.00 3.03 19.08
C LEU A 200 0.58 4.47 19.38
N ALA A 201 0.63 5.30 18.37
CA ALA A 201 0.19 6.69 18.43
C ALA A 201 -0.96 6.94 17.45
N TRP A 202 -1.65 8.03 17.61
CA TRP A 202 -2.65 8.49 16.65
C TRP A 202 -2.71 10.03 16.59
N ARG A 203 -3.17 10.51 15.44
CA ARG A 203 -3.46 11.93 15.22
C ARG A 203 -4.78 12.07 14.47
N LYS A 204 -5.50 13.14 14.79
CA LYS A 204 -6.61 13.60 13.97
C LYS A 204 -6.05 14.38 12.78
N VAL A 205 -6.40 13.95 11.58
CA VAL A 205 -6.08 14.66 10.33
C VAL A 205 -7.34 15.39 9.89
N VAL A 206 -7.24 16.70 9.68
CA VAL A 206 -8.37 17.56 9.30
C VAL A 206 -8.07 18.17 7.94
N PHE A 207 -9.03 18.04 7.03
CA PHE A 207 -8.96 18.60 5.67
C PHE A 207 -9.74 19.93 5.61
N TYR A 208 -9.20 20.88 4.84
CA TYR A 208 -9.77 22.24 4.68
C TYR A 208 -9.98 22.58 3.21
#